data_92b917b72694b80b528b8198e176964f
#
_entry.id   92b917b72694b80b528b8198e176964f
#
_cell.length_a   1.000
_cell.length_b   1.000
_cell.length_c   1.000
_cell.angle_alpha   90.00
_cell.angle_beta   90.00
_cell.angle_gamma   90.00
#
_symmetry.space_group_name_H-M   'P 1'
#
loop_
_entity.id
_entity.type
_entity.pdbx_description
1 polymer ?
#
loop_
_entity_poly.entity_id
_entity_poly.type
_entity_poly.pdbx_seq_one_letter_code
_entity_poly.pdbx_strand_id
1 'polypeptide(L)'
;MDAEVQKEEGHYCLPLPLKNNASLPNNRSQAYQRLNSLRRRFLKEETFSNKNKQFKTQMDKLIDKGYARTAKGTGPKGKTWYLPHHGVFNETKQKMRVVFGCGAECQGESLNKNLISGPDQTLKKFDMCCLST
;
A
#
# COMPACT_ATOMS: atom_id res chain seq x y z
N MET A 1 -9.44 21.90 -6.75
CA MET A 1 -8.15 21.91 -6.04
C MET A 1 -7.10 21.40 -7.00
N ASP A 2 -6.25 22.30 -7.41
CA ASP A 2 -5.14 21.93 -8.25
C ASP A 2 -4.14 21.17 -7.39
N ALA A 3 -3.99 19.88 -7.67
CA ALA A 3 -2.96 19.08 -7.08
C ALA A 3 -1.62 19.61 -7.58
N GLU A 4 -0.88 20.28 -6.74
CA GLU A 4 0.44 20.77 -7.10
C GLU A 4 1.40 19.60 -7.30
N VAL A 5 1.94 19.50 -8.51
CA VAL A 5 3.01 18.58 -8.83
C VAL A 5 4.28 19.13 -8.19
N GLN A 6 4.84 18.40 -7.25
CA GLN A 6 6.12 18.76 -6.63
C GLN A 6 7.23 17.87 -7.19
N LYS A 7 8.37 18.46 -7.42
CA LYS A 7 9.56 17.72 -7.83
C LYS A 7 10.53 17.65 -6.66
N GLU A 8 10.73 16.44 -6.14
CA GLU A 8 11.66 16.17 -5.06
C GLU A 8 12.75 15.23 -5.54
N GLU A 9 13.99 15.60 -5.32
CA GLU A 9 15.19 14.78 -5.64
C GLU A 9 15.18 14.18 -7.05
N GLY A 10 14.71 14.94 -8.03
CA GLY A 10 14.63 14.49 -9.42
C GLY A 10 13.41 13.66 -9.78
N HIS A 11 12.54 13.38 -8.83
CA HIS A 11 11.29 12.66 -9.02
C HIS A 11 10.07 13.57 -8.86
N TYR A 12 9.02 13.28 -9.61
CA TYR A 12 7.74 13.99 -9.48
C TYR A 12 6.89 13.31 -8.40
N CYS A 13 6.43 14.12 -7.44
CA CYS A 13 5.48 13.68 -6.42
C CYS A 13 4.10 14.24 -6.73
N LEU A 14 3.11 13.36 -6.83
CA LEU A 14 1.72 13.70 -7.05
C LEU A 14 0.89 13.19 -5.87
N PRO A 15 -0.02 13.99 -5.31
CA PRO A 15 -0.98 13.48 -4.35
C PRO A 15 -1.93 12.49 -5.04
N LEU A 16 -2.45 11.53 -4.27
CA LEU A 16 -3.44 10.60 -4.78
C LEU A 16 -4.70 11.35 -5.22
N PRO A 17 -5.18 11.14 -6.46
CA PRO A 17 -6.35 11.84 -6.98
C PRO A 17 -7.64 11.23 -6.42
N LEU A 18 -7.98 11.54 -5.18
CA LEU A 18 -9.23 11.11 -4.56
C LEU A 18 -10.44 11.86 -5.14
N LYS A 19 -11.55 11.15 -5.27
CA LYS A 19 -12.83 11.78 -5.64
C LYS A 19 -13.25 12.80 -4.58
N ASN A 20 -13.90 13.89 -5.00
CA ASN A 20 -14.29 14.98 -4.10
C ASN A 20 -15.24 14.54 -2.98
N ASN A 21 -16.09 13.56 -3.24
CA ASN A 21 -17.04 12.99 -2.30
C ASN A 21 -16.53 11.70 -1.62
N ALA A 22 -15.24 11.43 -1.71
CA ALA A 22 -14.67 10.24 -1.13
C ALA A 22 -14.78 10.26 0.39
N SER A 23 -15.47 9.29 0.95
CA SER A 23 -15.53 9.03 2.39
C SER A 23 -15.18 7.58 2.63
N LEU A 24 -14.01 7.35 3.20
CA LEU A 24 -13.49 6.00 3.43
C LEU A 24 -13.96 5.49 4.79
N PRO A 25 -14.53 4.28 4.87
CA PRO A 25 -14.83 3.67 6.15
C PRO A 25 -13.55 3.34 6.92
N ASN A 26 -13.67 3.13 8.22
CA ASN A 26 -12.55 2.69 9.04
C ASN A 26 -12.31 1.19 8.82
N ASN A 27 -11.29 0.86 8.03
CA ASN A 27 -10.94 -0.52 7.74
C ASN A 27 -9.78 -1.06 8.59
N ARG A 28 -9.45 -0.41 9.70
CA ARG A 28 -8.32 -0.80 10.55
C ARG A 28 -8.41 -2.25 11.03
N SER A 29 -9.58 -2.66 11.51
CA SER A 29 -9.78 -4.03 11.98
C SER A 29 -9.56 -5.07 10.89
N GLN A 30 -10.04 -4.82 9.68
CA GLN A 30 -9.85 -5.70 8.54
C GLN A 30 -8.38 -5.81 8.14
N ALA A 31 -7.70 -4.67 8.05
CA ALA A 31 -6.28 -4.64 7.73
C ALA A 31 -5.45 -5.36 8.81
N TYR A 32 -5.80 -5.18 10.07
CA TYR A 32 -5.15 -5.85 11.20
C TYR A 32 -5.36 -7.37 11.18
N GLN A 33 -6.56 -7.84 10.86
CA GLN A 33 -6.83 -9.27 10.71
C GLN A 33 -5.99 -9.89 9.59
N ARG A 34 -5.85 -9.20 8.46
CA ARG A 34 -5.00 -9.66 7.36
C ARG A 34 -3.53 -9.69 7.73
N LEU A 35 -3.05 -8.69 8.47
CA LEU A 35 -1.69 -8.68 9.00
C LEU A 35 -1.45 -9.87 9.94
N ASN A 36 -2.38 -10.15 10.85
CA ASN A 36 -2.27 -11.29 11.76
C ASN A 36 -2.26 -12.63 11.02
N SER A 37 -3.07 -12.76 9.97
CA SER A 37 -3.07 -13.96 9.13
C SER A 37 -1.74 -14.14 8.41
N LEU A 38 -1.13 -13.05 7.94
CA LEU A 38 0.19 -13.06 7.34
C LEU A 38 1.26 -13.49 8.35
N ARG A 39 1.23 -12.91 9.55
CA ARG A 39 2.16 -13.25 10.64
C ARG A 39 2.06 -14.73 11.02
N ARG A 40 0.84 -15.26 11.14
CA ARG A 40 0.62 -16.69 11.44
C ARG A 40 1.22 -17.60 10.36
N ARG A 41 1.09 -17.23 9.09
CA ARG A 41 1.72 -18.00 8.00
C ARG A 41 3.24 -17.99 8.12
N PHE A 42 3.84 -16.85 8.41
CA PHE A 42 5.29 -16.76 8.60
C PHE A 42 5.81 -17.56 9.80
N LEU A 43 4.98 -17.79 10.82
CA LEU A 43 5.37 -18.58 11.99
C LEU A 43 5.23 -20.10 11.78
N LYS A 44 4.35 -20.53 10.88
CA LYS A 44 4.05 -21.96 10.69
C LYS A 44 5.06 -22.72 9.84
N GLU A 45 5.79 -22.04 9.00
CA GLU A 45 6.68 -22.68 8.05
C GLU A 45 8.14 -22.31 8.32
N GLU A 46 8.94 -23.28 8.74
CA GLU A 46 10.39 -23.11 8.94
C GLU A 46 11.09 -22.63 7.66
N THR A 47 10.61 -23.06 6.51
CA THR A 47 11.07 -22.62 5.19
C THR A 47 10.81 -21.13 4.95
N PHE A 48 9.88 -20.55 5.69
CA PHE A 48 9.53 -19.12 5.59
C PHE A 48 10.47 -18.19 6.34
N SER A 49 11.40 -18.70 7.12
CA SER A 49 12.32 -17.84 7.87
C SER A 49 13.08 -16.87 6.96
N ASN A 50 13.57 -17.35 5.82
CA ASN A 50 14.24 -16.49 4.83
C ASN A 50 13.27 -15.58 4.09
N LYS A 51 12.08 -16.07 3.75
CA LYS A 51 11.02 -15.25 3.11
C LYS A 51 10.54 -14.14 4.03
N ASN A 52 10.38 -14.43 5.32
CA ASN A 52 10.02 -13.44 6.32
C ASN A 52 11.10 -12.35 6.47
N LYS A 53 12.36 -12.74 6.54
CA LYS A 53 13.48 -11.79 6.58
C LYS A 53 13.51 -10.89 5.34
N GLN A 54 13.30 -11.46 4.16
CA GLN A 54 13.23 -10.69 2.92
C GLN A 54 12.04 -9.72 2.92
N PHE A 55 10.88 -10.16 3.38
CA PHE A 55 9.70 -9.31 3.50
C PHE A 55 9.98 -8.12 4.42
N LYS A 56 10.50 -8.37 5.60
CA LYS A 56 10.87 -7.32 6.55
C LYS A 56 11.90 -6.35 5.95
N THR A 57 12.92 -6.88 5.29
CA THR A 57 13.94 -6.08 4.62
C THR A 57 13.32 -5.16 3.55
N GLN A 58 12.36 -5.65 2.77
CA GLN A 58 11.67 -4.84 1.77
C GLN A 58 10.83 -3.73 2.42
N MET A 59 10.15 -4.03 3.52
CA MET A 59 9.40 -3.01 4.27
C MET A 59 10.34 -1.95 4.85
N ASP A 60 11.45 -2.35 5.43
CA ASP A 60 12.45 -1.42 5.98
C ASP A 60 13.03 -0.51 4.90
N LYS A 61 13.27 -1.03 3.71
CA LYS A 61 13.72 -0.23 2.55
C LYS A 61 12.75 0.85 2.14
N LEU A 62 11.44 0.61 2.25
CA LEU A 62 10.43 1.63 1.96
C LEU A 62 10.54 2.82 2.93
N ILE A 63 10.81 2.52 4.19
CA ILE A 63 11.00 3.55 5.23
C ILE A 63 12.33 4.29 5.01
N ASP A 64 13.41 3.56 4.76
CA ASP A 64 14.75 4.13 4.56
C ASP A 64 14.80 5.05 3.34
N LYS A 65 14.08 4.72 2.27
CA LYS A 65 14.00 5.54 1.06
C LYS A 65 13.01 6.71 1.19
N GLY A 66 12.31 6.83 2.29
CA GLY A 66 11.32 7.89 2.51
C GLY A 66 9.99 7.69 1.78
N TYR A 67 9.74 6.51 1.21
CA TYR A 67 8.46 6.20 0.57
C TYR A 67 7.34 5.93 1.57
N ALA A 68 7.70 5.52 2.77
CA ALA A 68 6.81 5.33 3.88
C ALA A 68 7.42 5.94 5.14
N ARG A 69 6.58 6.32 6.07
CA ARG A 69 7.00 6.82 7.38
C ARG A 69 6.13 6.25 8.47
N THR A 70 6.64 6.19 9.68
CA THR A 70 5.85 5.76 10.83
C THR A 70 4.74 6.77 11.09
N ALA A 71 3.50 6.29 11.10
CA ALA A 71 2.36 7.13 11.41
C ALA A 71 2.30 7.46 12.91
N LYS A 72 2.04 8.71 13.21
CA LYS A 72 1.81 9.17 14.59
C LYS A 72 0.30 9.27 14.82
N GLY A 73 -0.25 8.29 15.54
CA GLY A 73 -1.67 8.25 15.88
C GLY A 73 -2.58 7.81 14.74
N THR A 74 -3.86 8.09 14.88
CA THR A 74 -4.88 7.81 13.88
C THR A 74 -5.10 9.02 12.99
N GLY A 75 -5.22 8.79 11.69
CA GLY A 75 -5.51 9.85 10.73
C GLY A 75 -6.95 10.37 10.81
N PRO A 76 -7.28 11.42 10.04
CA PRO A 76 -8.62 11.99 10.04
C PRO A 76 -9.67 11.01 9.58
N LYS A 77 -10.83 11.04 10.24
CA LYS A 77 -11.97 10.18 9.92
C LYS A 77 -12.45 10.43 8.48
N GLY A 78 -12.73 9.34 7.76
CA GLY A 78 -13.19 9.40 6.37
C GLY A 78 -12.10 9.65 5.34
N LYS A 79 -10.89 9.98 5.75
CA LYS A 79 -9.73 10.26 4.87
C LYS A 79 -8.53 9.35 5.14
N THR A 80 -8.71 8.33 5.96
CA THR A 80 -7.66 7.39 6.32
C THR A 80 -8.04 6.01 5.81
N TRP A 81 -7.10 5.36 5.13
CA TRP A 81 -7.26 3.99 4.65
C TRP A 81 -6.04 3.16 5.03
N TYR A 82 -6.28 2.02 5.63
CA TYR A 82 -5.24 1.07 6.00
C TYR A 82 -5.07 0.07 4.87
N LEU A 83 -3.93 0.13 4.17
CA LEU A 83 -3.64 -0.76 3.05
C LEU A 83 -3.18 -2.12 3.55
N PRO A 84 -3.94 -3.19 3.28
CA PRO A 84 -3.43 -4.53 3.50
C PRO A 84 -2.28 -4.80 2.54
N HIS A 85 -1.28 -5.51 3.01
CA HIS A 85 -0.11 -5.85 2.23
C HIS A 85 0.28 -7.31 2.45
N HIS A 86 0.94 -7.88 1.47
CA HIS A 86 1.45 -9.24 1.52
C HIS A 86 2.71 -9.36 0.68
N GLY A 87 3.42 -10.46 0.86
CA GLY A 87 4.61 -10.77 0.07
C GLY A 87 4.29 -11.71 -1.08
N VAL A 88 4.83 -11.42 -2.24
CA VAL A 88 4.85 -12.33 -3.38
C VAL A 88 6.29 -12.73 -3.66
N PHE A 89 6.57 -14.01 -3.55
CA PHE A 89 7.90 -14.55 -3.79
C PHE A 89 8.03 -15.02 -5.24
N ASN A 90 9.05 -14.53 -5.92
CA ASN A 90 9.39 -14.98 -7.26
C ASN A 90 10.43 -16.10 -7.18
N GLU A 91 10.01 -17.32 -7.48
CA GLU A 91 10.87 -18.51 -7.41
C GLU A 91 12.05 -18.45 -8.39
N THR A 92 11.84 -17.89 -9.58
CA THR A 92 12.89 -17.77 -10.60
C THR A 92 14.01 -16.83 -10.17
N LYS A 93 13.64 -15.70 -9.60
CA LYS A 93 14.57 -14.66 -9.17
C LYS A 93 14.97 -14.75 -7.71
N GLN A 94 14.36 -15.68 -6.96
CA GLN A 94 14.55 -15.84 -5.52
C GLN A 94 14.39 -14.53 -4.73
N LYS A 95 13.42 -13.72 -5.14
CA LYS A 95 13.17 -12.38 -4.57
C LYS A 95 11.74 -12.23 -4.09
N MET A 96 11.60 -11.58 -2.96
CA MET A 96 10.33 -11.18 -2.38
C MET A 96 9.95 -9.78 -2.85
N ARG A 97 8.68 -9.58 -3.22
CA ARG A 97 8.08 -8.27 -3.44
C ARG A 97 6.94 -8.05 -2.45
N VAL A 98 6.86 -6.86 -1.94
CA VAL A 98 5.70 -6.43 -1.14
C VAL A 98 4.64 -5.88 -2.07
N VAL A 99 3.41 -6.38 -1.94
CA VAL A 99 2.26 -5.96 -2.74
C VAL A 99 1.23 -5.34 -1.82
N PHE A 100 0.72 -4.17 -2.19
CA PHE A 100 -0.34 -3.47 -1.47
C PHE A 100 -1.69 -3.71 -2.14
N GLY A 101 -2.67 -4.14 -1.35
CA GLY A 101 -4.00 -4.48 -1.83
C GLY A 101 -4.92 -3.26 -1.94
N CYS A 102 -4.70 -2.40 -2.92
CA CYS A 102 -5.53 -1.21 -3.13
C CYS A 102 -6.98 -1.53 -3.55
N GLY A 103 -7.21 -2.72 -4.08
CA GLY A 103 -8.55 -3.21 -4.43
C GLY A 103 -9.31 -3.90 -3.31
N ALA A 104 -8.69 -4.08 -2.14
CA ALA A 104 -9.35 -4.71 -1.00
C ALA A 104 -10.54 -3.87 -0.52
N GLU A 105 -11.69 -4.51 -0.39
CA GLU A 105 -12.92 -3.83 -0.02
C GLU A 105 -13.22 -3.97 1.48
N CYS A 106 -13.75 -2.90 2.05
CA CYS A 106 -14.34 -2.87 3.39
C CYS A 106 -15.64 -2.08 3.32
N GLN A 107 -16.74 -2.69 3.76
CA GLN A 107 -18.08 -2.09 3.67
C GLN A 107 -18.44 -1.62 2.25
N GLY A 108 -18.06 -2.40 1.24
CA GLY A 108 -18.30 -2.08 -0.17
C GLY A 108 -17.37 -1.03 -0.78
N GLU A 109 -16.46 -0.46 -0.01
CA GLU A 109 -15.51 0.57 -0.45
C GLU A 109 -14.08 0.05 -0.52
N SER A 110 -13.32 0.57 -1.48
CA SER A 110 -11.88 0.31 -1.61
C SER A 110 -11.15 1.60 -1.96
N LEU A 111 -9.84 1.60 -1.82
CA LEU A 111 -9.05 2.77 -2.24
C LEU A 111 -9.22 3.00 -3.75
N ASN A 112 -9.17 1.95 -4.56
CA ASN A 112 -9.31 2.05 -6.01
C ASN A 112 -10.65 2.67 -6.44
N LYS A 113 -11.75 2.34 -5.77
CA LYS A 113 -13.06 2.91 -6.07
C LYS A 113 -13.15 4.41 -5.80
N ASN A 114 -12.34 4.91 -4.90
CA ASN A 114 -12.33 6.31 -4.48
C ASN A 114 -11.26 7.15 -5.19
N LEU A 115 -10.51 6.56 -6.12
CA LEU A 115 -9.59 7.28 -6.97
C LEU A 115 -10.27 7.74 -8.25
N ILE A 116 -9.90 8.93 -8.71
CA ILE A 116 -10.36 9.45 -10.00
C ILE A 116 -9.74 8.60 -11.11
N SER A 117 -10.58 8.05 -11.98
CA SER A 117 -10.13 7.32 -13.15
C SER A 117 -9.60 8.29 -14.20
N GLY A 118 -8.34 8.10 -14.57
CA GLY A 118 -7.78 8.76 -15.74
C GLY A 118 -8.12 8.02 -17.05
N PRO A 119 -7.59 8.47 -18.19
CA PRO A 119 -7.72 7.73 -19.45
C PRO A 119 -7.13 6.33 -19.31
N ASP A 120 -7.88 5.30 -19.69
CA ASP A 120 -7.54 3.88 -19.46
C ASP A 120 -6.14 3.48 -19.92
N GLN A 121 -5.68 4.05 -21.00
CA GLN A 121 -4.36 3.72 -21.56
C GLN A 121 -3.20 4.29 -20.74
N THR A 122 -3.44 5.34 -20.01
CA THR A 122 -2.42 5.98 -19.17
C THR A 122 -2.23 5.23 -17.86
N LEU A 123 -3.29 4.65 -17.32
CA LEU A 123 -3.27 3.91 -16.06
C LEU A 123 -2.43 2.62 -16.14
N LYS A 124 -2.36 1.99 -17.29
CA LYS A 124 -1.55 0.78 -17.50
C LYS A 124 -0.04 1.04 -17.45
N LYS A 125 0.38 2.27 -17.67
CA LYS A 125 1.80 2.66 -17.68
C LYS A 125 2.29 3.18 -16.34
N PHE A 126 1.39 3.58 -15.49
CA PHE A 126 1.75 3.94 -14.14
C PHE A 126 1.76 2.68 -13.29
N ASP A 127 2.94 2.12 -13.07
CA ASP A 127 3.19 1.37 -11.86
C ASP A 127 2.93 2.35 -10.72
N MET A 128 1.67 2.52 -10.44
CA MET A 128 1.24 3.26 -9.30
C MET A 128 1.69 2.50 -8.07
N CYS A 129 2.89 2.77 -7.68
CA CYS A 129 3.22 2.59 -6.30
C CYS A 129 2.26 3.45 -5.51
N CYS A 130 1.17 2.87 -5.06
CA CYS A 130 0.27 3.49 -4.10
C CYS A 130 0.98 3.66 -2.76
N LEU A 131 2.13 4.27 -2.78
CA LEU A 131 3.07 4.25 -1.66
C LEU A 131 2.98 5.49 -0.81
N SER A 132 2.26 6.48 -1.26
CA SER A 132 2.06 7.66 -0.45
C SER A 132 0.77 7.52 0.35
N THR A 133 0.87 6.81 1.39
CA THR A 133 -0.12 6.95 2.44
C THR A 133 0.23 8.11 3.34
#